data_cd0a2b99500d360631d4485b55ac3ebf
#
_entry.id   cd0a2b99500d360631d4485b55ac3ebf
#
_cell.length_a   1.000
_cell.length_b   1.000
_cell.length_c   1.000
_cell.angle_alpha   90.00
_cell.angle_beta   90.00
_cell.angle_gamma   90.00
#
_symmetry.space_group_name_H-M   'P 1'
#
loop_
_entity.id
_entity.type
_entity.pdbx_description
1 polymer ?
#
loop_
_entity_poly.entity_id
_entity_poly.type
_entity_poly.pdbx_seq_one_letter_code
_entity_poly.pdbx_strand_id
1 'polypeptide(L)'
;LWYEFVTKRIYRKIGAYNIGFNPYEKYPLERIVPTEYDSLFRRQLLHGTVHDEGAAMLGGISGHAGLFSTANDLMKLMELYRRMGSYGGEQIISRDVLKRYTSVQFPENNNRRGIGFDKPFLNNHELAQEDCYPTKGASPESFGHSGYTGTFVWIDPAYDISYVFLSNRVYPTRYNNLLSEMNIRTEILQAVYDSIFSL
;
A
#
# COMPACT_ATOMS: atom_id res chain seq x y z
N LEU A 1 4.95 20.36 10.19
CA LEU A 1 4.35 19.89 8.93
C LEU A 1 3.61 18.57 9.14
N TRP A 2 2.62 18.23 8.28
CA TRP A 2 1.80 17.02 8.46
C TRP A 2 2.63 15.71 8.50
N TYR A 3 3.65 15.59 7.67
CA TYR A 3 4.52 14.40 7.61
C TYR A 3 5.38 14.24 8.88
N GLU A 4 5.78 15.32 9.53
CA GLU A 4 6.46 15.28 10.84
C GLU A 4 5.53 14.75 11.92
N PHE A 5 4.26 15.17 11.87
CA PHE A 5 3.22 14.68 12.77
C PHE A 5 3.06 13.16 12.62
N VAL A 6 2.88 12.67 11.38
CA VAL A 6 2.72 11.22 11.10
C VAL A 6 3.97 10.45 11.53
N THR A 7 5.16 10.96 11.20
CA THR A 7 6.43 10.34 11.60
C THR A 7 6.54 10.23 13.11
N LYS A 8 6.26 11.31 13.84
CA LYS A 8 6.40 11.34 15.31
C LYS A 8 5.30 10.56 16.02
N ARG A 9 4.06 10.66 15.55
CA ARG A 9 2.88 10.13 16.24
C ARG A 9 2.51 8.71 15.85
N ILE A 10 2.96 8.26 14.67
CA ILE A 10 2.63 6.92 14.17
C ILE A 10 3.92 6.12 13.95
N TYR A 11 4.74 6.47 12.95
CA TYR A 11 5.85 5.62 12.53
C TYR A 11 6.85 5.31 13.65
N ARG A 12 7.26 6.33 14.42
CA ARG A 12 8.18 6.11 15.55
C ARG A 12 7.57 5.28 16.67
N LYS A 13 6.27 5.42 16.93
CA LYS A 13 5.58 4.67 17.98
C LYS A 13 5.50 3.17 17.68
N ILE A 14 5.38 2.80 16.40
CA ILE A 14 5.38 1.39 15.98
C ILE A 14 6.79 0.87 15.65
N GLY A 15 7.83 1.66 15.87
CA GLY A 15 9.21 1.27 15.56
C GLY A 15 9.52 1.16 14.05
N ALA A 16 8.77 1.86 13.19
CA ALA A 16 8.96 1.90 11.74
C ALA A 16 9.89 3.07 11.35
N TYR A 17 11.18 2.89 11.51
CA TYR A 17 12.18 3.97 11.37
C TYR A 17 12.62 4.23 9.92
N ASN A 18 12.34 3.29 9.00
CA ASN A 18 12.71 3.41 7.59
C ASN A 18 11.53 3.83 6.70
N ILE A 19 10.38 4.22 7.29
CA ILE A 19 9.30 4.86 6.55
C ILE A 19 9.57 6.35 6.49
N GLY A 20 9.49 6.95 5.30
CA GLY A 20 9.65 8.39 5.13
C GLY A 20 9.68 8.84 3.68
N PHE A 21 9.93 10.11 3.52
CA PHE A 21 10.04 10.79 2.23
C PHE A 21 11.49 11.13 1.95
N ASN A 22 11.82 11.36 0.68
CA ASN A 22 13.15 11.78 0.24
C ASN A 22 14.28 10.96 0.88
N PRO A 23 14.28 9.62 0.74
CA PRO A 23 15.23 8.77 1.47
C PRO A 23 16.70 9.04 1.12
N TYR A 24 16.99 9.67 -0.03
CA TYR A 24 18.35 10.07 -0.43
C TYR A 24 19.00 11.07 0.56
N GLU A 25 18.20 11.80 1.34
CA GLU A 25 18.71 12.70 2.38
C GLU A 25 19.22 11.95 3.63
N LYS A 26 18.80 10.68 3.78
CA LYS A 26 19.06 9.88 4.99
C LYS A 26 19.90 8.64 4.72
N TYR A 27 19.79 8.07 3.54
CA TYR A 27 20.42 6.80 3.19
C TYR A 27 21.27 6.93 1.93
N PRO A 28 22.39 6.18 1.83
CA PRO A 28 23.14 6.07 0.60
C PRO A 28 22.28 5.42 -0.49
N LEU A 29 22.47 5.84 -1.75
CA LEU A 29 21.64 5.41 -2.88
C LEU A 29 21.66 3.90 -3.10
N GLU A 30 22.75 3.23 -2.77
CA GLU A 30 22.92 1.77 -2.90
C GLU A 30 21.92 0.98 -2.04
N ARG A 31 21.33 1.61 -1.04
CA ARG A 31 20.26 1.05 -0.20
C ARG A 31 18.84 1.31 -0.72
N ILE A 32 18.72 2.08 -1.77
CA ILE A 32 17.42 2.48 -2.33
C ILE A 32 17.32 1.87 -3.72
N VAL A 33 16.19 1.22 -4.00
CA VAL A 33 15.94 0.66 -5.33
C VAL A 33 15.73 1.81 -6.33
N PRO A 34 16.44 1.84 -7.49
CA PRO A 34 16.16 2.81 -8.53
C PRO A 34 14.75 2.61 -9.08
N THR A 35 14.05 3.70 -9.39
CA THR A 35 12.63 3.64 -9.73
C THR A 35 12.41 3.56 -11.26
N GLU A 36 12.86 4.54 -12.00
CA GLU A 36 12.64 4.62 -13.45
C GLU A 36 13.70 5.52 -14.09
N TYR A 37 14.02 5.27 -15.38
CA TYR A 37 14.62 6.29 -16.22
C TYR A 37 13.50 7.16 -16.81
N ASP A 38 13.19 8.26 -16.14
CA ASP A 38 12.12 9.19 -16.54
C ASP A 38 12.52 9.93 -17.83
N SER A 39 11.96 9.50 -18.96
CA SER A 39 12.21 10.11 -20.27
C SER A 39 11.27 11.26 -20.61
N LEU A 40 10.20 11.45 -19.82
CA LEU A 40 9.12 12.40 -20.11
C LEU A 40 9.30 13.73 -19.41
N PHE A 41 9.48 13.71 -18.11
CA PHE A 41 9.42 14.90 -17.25
C PHE A 41 10.81 15.35 -16.79
N ARG A 42 11.52 14.51 -16.00
CA ARG A 42 12.82 14.88 -15.41
C ARG A 42 14.03 14.51 -16.27
N ARG A 43 13.85 13.61 -17.24
CA ARG A 43 14.86 13.14 -18.18
C ARG A 43 16.14 12.62 -17.51
N GLN A 44 15.95 11.84 -16.45
CA GLN A 44 17.03 11.27 -15.66
C GLN A 44 16.59 9.98 -14.97
N LEU A 45 17.55 9.23 -14.42
CA LEU A 45 17.27 8.11 -13.53
C LEU A 45 16.69 8.63 -12.22
N LEU A 46 15.50 8.18 -11.88
CA LEU A 46 14.87 8.44 -10.59
C LEU A 46 15.38 7.42 -9.59
N HIS A 47 16.16 7.87 -8.63
CA HIS A 47 16.77 7.05 -7.60
C HIS A 47 16.72 7.78 -6.26
N GLY A 48 15.95 7.26 -5.31
CA GLY A 48 15.72 7.91 -4.02
C GLY A 48 14.78 9.10 -4.03
N THR A 49 14.21 9.45 -5.19
CA THR A 49 13.22 10.51 -5.38
C THR A 49 11.88 9.93 -5.80
N VAL A 50 10.78 10.64 -5.47
CA VAL A 50 9.43 10.17 -5.79
C VAL A 50 9.23 9.99 -7.31
N HIS A 51 8.52 8.94 -7.69
CA HIS A 51 8.19 8.68 -9.10
C HIS A 51 7.15 9.68 -9.64
N ASP A 52 6.08 9.92 -8.88
CA ASP A 52 4.97 10.79 -9.25
C ASP A 52 5.43 12.22 -9.52
N GLU A 53 5.05 12.77 -10.68
CA GLU A 53 5.46 14.09 -11.14
C GLU A 53 4.83 15.21 -10.28
N GLY A 54 3.55 15.04 -9.89
CA GLY A 54 2.84 16.01 -9.05
C GLY A 54 3.47 16.10 -7.65
N ALA A 55 3.79 14.96 -7.06
CA ALA A 55 4.49 14.93 -5.78
C ALA A 55 5.91 15.50 -5.89
N ALA A 56 6.60 15.25 -7.01
CA ALA A 56 7.93 15.83 -7.25
C ALA A 56 7.90 17.36 -7.32
N MET A 57 6.89 17.94 -7.96
CA MET A 57 6.68 19.40 -7.98
C MET A 57 6.39 19.99 -6.58
N LEU A 58 5.92 19.16 -5.65
CA LEU A 58 5.70 19.52 -4.23
C LEU A 58 6.92 19.20 -3.34
N GLY A 59 8.09 18.96 -3.93
CA GLY A 59 9.31 18.65 -3.18
C GLY A 59 9.41 17.20 -2.71
N GLY A 60 8.66 16.28 -3.30
CA GLY A 60 8.72 14.84 -3.00
C GLY A 60 7.89 14.39 -1.79
N ILE A 61 7.18 15.31 -1.14
CA ILE A 61 6.39 15.05 0.07
C ILE A 61 4.93 15.37 -0.20
N SER A 62 4.14 14.35 -0.51
CA SER A 62 2.71 14.52 -0.79
C SER A 62 1.85 13.46 -0.14
N GLY A 63 0.56 13.77 0.06
CA GLY A 63 -0.41 12.83 0.66
C GLY A 63 -0.77 11.65 -0.22
N HIS A 64 -0.53 11.74 -1.54
CA HIS A 64 -0.88 10.70 -2.50
C HIS A 64 0.32 9.89 -3.00
N ALA A 65 1.54 10.39 -2.86
CA ALA A 65 2.76 9.72 -3.32
C ALA A 65 4.02 10.23 -2.60
N GLY A 66 5.13 9.49 -2.74
CA GLY A 66 6.45 9.90 -2.23
C GLY A 66 6.93 9.13 -1.01
N LEU A 67 6.12 8.24 -0.44
CA LEU A 67 6.54 7.42 0.69
C LEU A 67 7.45 6.28 0.24
N PHE A 68 8.58 6.15 0.91
CA PHE A 68 9.52 5.03 0.79
C PHE A 68 9.54 4.23 2.09
N SER A 69 9.75 2.93 1.98
CA SER A 69 9.84 2.05 3.14
C SER A 69 10.57 0.74 2.84
N THR A 70 10.76 -0.07 3.87
CA THR A 70 11.08 -1.49 3.78
C THR A 70 9.82 -2.33 4.00
N ALA A 71 9.82 -3.58 3.54
CA ALA A 71 8.70 -4.50 3.77
C ALA A 71 8.43 -4.69 5.27
N ASN A 72 9.46 -4.81 6.09
CA ASN A 72 9.33 -4.97 7.53
C ASN A 72 8.65 -3.77 8.21
N ASP A 73 9.00 -2.55 7.85
CA ASP A 73 8.40 -1.37 8.47
C ASP A 73 6.98 -1.10 7.93
N LEU A 74 6.72 -1.43 6.65
CA LEU A 74 5.35 -1.44 6.14
C LEU A 74 4.48 -2.48 6.85
N MET A 75 5.01 -3.69 7.12
CA MET A 75 4.28 -4.72 7.85
C MET A 75 3.85 -4.24 9.24
N LYS A 76 4.69 -3.49 9.96
CA LYS A 76 4.30 -2.88 11.25
C LYS A 76 3.13 -1.91 11.10
N LEU A 77 3.12 -1.12 10.02
CA LEU A 77 2.01 -0.20 9.72
C LEU A 77 0.73 -0.97 9.35
N MET A 78 0.85 -2.04 8.56
CA MET A 78 -0.29 -2.90 8.22
C MET A 78 -0.85 -3.59 9.46
N GLU A 79 0.01 -4.04 10.37
CA GLU A 79 -0.39 -4.64 11.64
C GLU A 79 -1.12 -3.62 12.55
N LEU A 80 -0.68 -2.36 12.60
CA LEU A 80 -1.39 -1.29 13.28
C LEU A 80 -2.81 -1.14 12.72
N TYR A 81 -2.97 -1.17 11.40
CA TYR A 81 -4.28 -1.04 10.75
C TYR A 81 -5.14 -2.28 10.97
N ARG A 82 -4.57 -3.49 10.87
CA ARG A 82 -5.28 -4.75 11.12
C ARG A 82 -5.86 -4.79 12.54
N ARG A 83 -5.10 -4.30 13.53
CA ARG A 83 -5.53 -4.20 14.94
C ARG A 83 -6.35 -2.95 15.22
N MET A 84 -6.93 -2.33 14.20
CA MET A 84 -7.78 -1.15 14.36
C MET A 84 -7.13 -0.06 15.20
N GLY A 85 -5.87 0.26 14.88
CA GLY A 85 -5.12 1.37 15.46
C GLY A 85 -4.38 1.07 16.76
N SER A 86 -4.38 -0.18 17.22
CA SER A 86 -3.62 -0.61 18.39
C SER A 86 -2.30 -1.27 17.99
N TYR A 87 -1.20 -0.93 18.66
CA TYR A 87 0.10 -1.55 18.49
C TYR A 87 0.90 -1.53 19.78
N GLY A 88 1.48 -2.68 20.15
CA GLY A 88 2.25 -2.81 21.40
C GLY A 88 1.45 -2.50 22.67
N GLY A 89 0.14 -2.70 22.65
CA GLY A 89 -0.75 -2.40 23.79
C GLY A 89 -1.22 -0.93 23.86
N GLU A 90 -0.73 -0.03 22.96
CA GLU A 90 -1.17 1.37 22.90
C GLU A 90 -2.16 1.57 21.75
N GLN A 91 -3.26 2.32 22.00
CA GLN A 91 -4.16 2.80 20.95
C GLN A 91 -3.58 4.06 20.33
N ILE A 92 -2.93 3.92 19.17
CA ILE A 92 -2.23 5.00 18.46
C ILE A 92 -3.17 5.79 17.54
N ILE A 93 -4.08 5.09 16.87
CA ILE A 93 -5.13 5.67 16.02
C ILE A 93 -6.48 5.20 16.59
N SER A 94 -7.45 6.10 16.72
CA SER A 94 -8.79 5.71 17.20
C SER A 94 -9.39 4.61 16.31
N ARG A 95 -9.98 3.59 16.95
CA ARG A 95 -10.71 2.51 16.26
C ARG A 95 -11.81 3.06 15.35
N ASP A 96 -12.58 4.03 15.84
CA ASP A 96 -13.69 4.62 15.08
C ASP A 96 -13.21 5.37 13.84
N VAL A 97 -12.07 6.05 13.96
CA VAL A 97 -11.43 6.72 12.81
C VAL A 97 -11.05 5.67 11.76
N LEU A 98 -10.33 4.60 12.13
CA LEU A 98 -9.96 3.55 11.17
C LEU A 98 -11.20 2.88 10.57
N LYS A 99 -12.17 2.50 11.39
CA LYS A 99 -13.41 1.91 10.92
C LYS A 99 -14.11 2.79 9.88
N ARG A 100 -14.17 4.10 10.13
CA ARG A 100 -14.76 5.07 9.19
C ARG A 100 -13.97 5.12 7.87
N TYR A 101 -12.64 5.18 7.94
CA TYR A 101 -11.79 5.32 6.74
C TYR A 101 -11.70 4.04 5.91
N THR A 102 -11.79 2.87 6.55
CA THR A 102 -11.72 1.57 5.87
C THR A 102 -13.08 1.01 5.44
N SER A 103 -14.19 1.64 5.82
CA SER A 103 -15.54 1.26 5.36
C SER A 103 -15.82 1.82 3.97
N VAL A 104 -16.66 1.12 3.20
CA VAL A 104 -17.21 1.63 1.94
C VAL A 104 -17.97 2.93 2.21
N GLN A 105 -17.73 3.97 1.39
CA GLN A 105 -18.32 5.29 1.61
C GLN A 105 -19.58 5.55 0.77
N PHE A 106 -19.61 5.06 -0.46
CA PHE A 106 -20.67 5.38 -1.43
C PHE A 106 -21.13 4.13 -2.20
N PRO A 107 -21.68 3.12 -1.49
CA PRO A 107 -22.09 1.85 -2.11
C PRO A 107 -23.22 2.05 -3.13
N GLU A 108 -24.10 3.04 -2.92
CA GLU A 108 -25.18 3.41 -3.83
C GLU A 108 -24.71 3.89 -5.21
N ASN A 109 -23.44 4.33 -5.29
CA ASN A 109 -22.80 4.75 -6.55
C ASN A 109 -21.93 3.61 -7.15
N ASN A 110 -22.09 2.38 -6.68
CA ASN A 110 -21.23 1.24 -7.01
C ASN A 110 -19.74 1.52 -6.74
N ASN A 111 -19.47 2.39 -5.78
CA ASN A 111 -18.10 2.73 -5.37
C ASN A 111 -17.72 1.92 -4.13
N ARG A 112 -16.81 0.97 -4.33
CA ARG A 112 -16.32 0.08 -3.26
C ARG A 112 -15.30 0.71 -2.32
N ARG A 113 -14.81 1.91 -2.59
CA ARG A 113 -13.68 2.48 -1.86
C ARG A 113 -14.04 2.99 -0.46
N GLY A 114 -13.09 2.82 0.45
CA GLY A 114 -12.99 3.60 1.67
C GLY A 114 -12.33 4.98 1.42
N ILE A 115 -12.03 5.71 2.47
CA ILE A 115 -11.32 6.99 2.37
C ILE A 115 -9.81 6.69 2.29
N GLY A 116 -9.25 6.74 1.07
CA GLY A 116 -7.84 6.43 0.81
C GLY A 116 -7.52 4.92 0.81
N PHE A 117 -8.51 4.05 0.96
CA PHE A 117 -8.33 2.61 0.88
C PHE A 117 -9.13 2.01 -0.27
N ASP A 118 -8.57 0.97 -0.85
CA ASP A 118 -9.23 0.08 -1.80
C ASP A 118 -9.90 -1.06 -1.03
N LYS A 119 -10.98 -1.62 -1.57
CA LYS A 119 -11.73 -2.72 -0.97
C LYS A 119 -12.11 -3.76 -2.03
N PRO A 120 -12.54 -4.98 -1.64
CA PRO A 120 -13.12 -5.91 -2.58
C PRO A 120 -14.30 -5.32 -3.34
N PHE A 121 -14.64 -5.89 -4.49
CA PHE A 121 -15.91 -5.57 -5.15
C PHE A 121 -17.09 -5.85 -4.20
N LEU A 122 -18.17 -5.05 -4.31
CA LEU A 122 -19.33 -5.18 -3.42
C LEU A 122 -19.98 -6.57 -3.50
N ASN A 123 -19.91 -7.18 -4.67
CA ASN A 123 -20.41 -8.54 -4.95
C ASN A 123 -19.28 -9.55 -5.18
N ASN A 124 -18.10 -9.36 -4.59
CA ASN A 124 -16.90 -10.16 -4.84
C ASN A 124 -17.13 -11.68 -4.69
N HIS A 125 -17.97 -12.06 -3.72
CA HIS A 125 -18.30 -13.47 -3.44
C HIS A 125 -19.16 -14.15 -4.52
N GLU A 126 -19.83 -13.37 -5.37
CA GLU A 126 -20.68 -13.84 -6.48
C GLU A 126 -19.88 -14.05 -7.78
N LEU A 127 -18.73 -13.37 -7.90
CA LEU A 127 -17.92 -13.36 -9.10
C LEU A 127 -17.10 -14.65 -9.28
N ALA A 128 -16.72 -14.99 -10.52
CA ALA A 128 -15.70 -15.97 -10.79
C ALA A 128 -14.33 -15.48 -10.25
N GLN A 129 -13.42 -16.40 -9.97
CA GLN A 129 -12.13 -16.05 -9.33
C GLN A 129 -11.34 -15.03 -10.14
N GLU A 130 -11.31 -15.16 -11.45
CA GLU A 130 -10.61 -14.27 -12.37
C GLU A 130 -11.18 -12.85 -12.42
N ASP A 131 -12.46 -12.69 -12.03
CA ASP A 131 -13.15 -11.39 -12.03
C ASP A 131 -13.13 -10.71 -10.65
N CYS A 132 -12.63 -11.39 -9.62
CA CYS A 132 -12.59 -10.88 -8.26
C CYS A 132 -11.51 -9.81 -8.08
N TYR A 133 -11.75 -8.89 -7.13
CA TYR A 133 -10.73 -7.95 -6.67
C TYR A 133 -10.74 -7.85 -5.13
N PRO A 134 -9.59 -7.94 -4.48
CA PRO A 134 -8.27 -8.30 -5.05
C PRO A 134 -8.16 -9.78 -5.37
N THR A 135 -8.91 -10.63 -4.67
CA THR A 135 -8.98 -12.09 -4.83
C THR A 135 -10.34 -12.63 -4.38
N LYS A 136 -10.67 -13.85 -4.72
CA LYS A 136 -11.90 -14.52 -4.30
C LYS A 136 -11.99 -14.70 -2.78
N GLY A 137 -10.86 -14.97 -2.11
CA GLY A 137 -10.80 -15.23 -0.67
C GLY A 137 -10.94 -13.98 0.21
N ALA A 138 -10.84 -12.79 -0.36
CA ALA A 138 -10.85 -11.55 0.42
C ALA A 138 -12.19 -11.29 1.10
N SER A 139 -12.19 -11.07 2.42
CA SER A 139 -13.40 -10.74 3.17
C SER A 139 -13.92 -9.33 2.84
N PRO A 140 -15.23 -9.06 3.04
CA PRO A 140 -15.79 -7.70 2.89
C PRO A 140 -15.16 -6.66 3.82
N GLU A 141 -14.60 -7.10 4.96
CA GLU A 141 -13.89 -6.24 5.91
C GLU A 141 -12.50 -5.85 5.43
N SER A 142 -11.93 -6.61 4.50
CA SER A 142 -10.57 -6.39 4.01
C SER A 142 -10.41 -5.08 3.27
N PHE A 143 -9.20 -4.54 3.26
CA PHE A 143 -8.84 -3.28 2.61
C PHE A 143 -7.35 -3.22 2.33
N GLY A 144 -6.95 -2.36 1.41
CA GLY A 144 -5.55 -2.19 1.06
C GLY A 144 -5.35 -1.11 0.03
N HIS A 145 -4.27 -1.15 -0.71
CA HIS A 145 -4.03 -0.29 -1.86
C HIS A 145 -2.89 -0.82 -2.73
N SER A 146 -2.96 -0.55 -4.02
CA SER A 146 -1.88 -0.80 -4.96
C SER A 146 -1.12 0.49 -5.29
N GLY A 147 0.21 0.39 -5.44
CA GLY A 147 1.04 1.50 -5.92
C GLY A 147 1.35 1.38 -7.41
N TYR A 148 1.42 2.53 -8.09
CA TYR A 148 1.74 2.60 -9.51
C TYR A 148 3.08 1.94 -9.85
N THR A 149 4.07 2.10 -9.00
CA THR A 149 5.42 1.55 -9.17
C THR A 149 5.50 0.03 -9.03
N GLY A 150 4.41 -0.63 -8.59
CA GLY A 150 4.33 -2.09 -8.50
C GLY A 150 4.13 -2.60 -7.07
N THR A 151 4.05 -1.74 -6.09
CA THR A 151 3.82 -2.12 -4.70
C THR A 151 2.35 -2.48 -4.44
N PHE A 152 2.10 -3.28 -3.41
CA PHE A 152 0.75 -3.63 -2.99
C PHE A 152 0.74 -3.98 -1.50
N VAL A 153 -0.28 -3.53 -0.79
CA VAL A 153 -0.56 -3.89 0.59
C VAL A 153 -2.01 -4.31 0.72
N TRP A 154 -2.26 -5.34 1.55
CA TRP A 154 -3.61 -5.79 1.82
C TRP A 154 -3.74 -6.24 3.26
N ILE A 155 -4.85 -5.89 3.89
CA ILE A 155 -5.17 -6.22 5.27
C ILE A 155 -6.54 -6.89 5.29
N ASP A 156 -6.65 -8.03 5.96
CA ASP A 156 -7.92 -8.68 6.19
C ASP A 156 -8.08 -8.99 7.70
N PRO A 157 -8.81 -8.14 8.42
CA PRO A 157 -9.02 -8.35 9.85
C PRO A 157 -9.84 -9.61 10.19
N ALA A 158 -10.67 -10.09 9.27
CA ALA A 158 -11.50 -11.29 9.50
C ALA A 158 -10.66 -12.58 9.55
N TYR A 159 -9.54 -12.60 8.82
CA TYR A 159 -8.66 -13.77 8.73
C TYR A 159 -7.27 -13.52 9.32
N ASP A 160 -7.09 -12.43 10.05
CA ASP A 160 -5.80 -12.03 10.64
C ASP A 160 -4.66 -11.89 9.63
N ILE A 161 -4.97 -11.48 8.38
CA ILE A 161 -3.98 -11.31 7.31
C ILE A 161 -3.45 -9.89 7.28
N SER A 162 -2.12 -9.76 7.24
CA SER A 162 -1.39 -8.56 6.83
C SER A 162 -0.46 -8.95 5.69
N TYR A 163 -0.62 -8.33 4.52
CA TYR A 163 0.14 -8.65 3.31
C TYR A 163 0.86 -7.43 2.77
N VAL A 164 2.14 -7.59 2.46
CA VAL A 164 2.98 -6.56 1.84
C VAL A 164 3.73 -7.18 0.67
N PHE A 165 3.53 -6.63 -0.51
CA PHE A 165 4.24 -6.99 -1.72
C PHE A 165 4.99 -5.76 -2.26
N LEU A 166 6.30 -5.84 -2.36
CA LEU A 166 7.15 -4.79 -2.91
C LEU A 166 7.79 -5.27 -4.21
N SER A 167 7.52 -4.55 -5.27
CA SER A 167 8.20 -4.70 -6.55
C SER A 167 8.44 -3.34 -7.18
N ASN A 168 9.24 -3.30 -8.24
CA ASN A 168 9.51 -2.10 -9.00
C ASN A 168 9.31 -2.38 -10.50
N ARG A 169 8.05 -2.47 -10.94
CA ARG A 169 7.70 -2.77 -12.33
C ARG A 169 8.15 -1.67 -13.29
N VAL A 170 8.26 -0.44 -12.81
CA VAL A 170 8.56 0.73 -13.65
C VAL A 170 10.05 0.88 -13.97
N TYR A 171 10.92 0.04 -13.42
CA TYR A 171 12.33 0.04 -13.77
C TYR A 171 12.64 -0.95 -14.89
N PRO A 172 13.39 -0.55 -15.92
CA PRO A 172 13.90 0.80 -16.17
C PRO A 172 12.86 1.75 -16.79
N THR A 173 11.67 1.29 -17.14
CA THR A 173 10.64 2.06 -17.83
C THR A 173 9.22 1.75 -17.35
N ARG A 174 8.38 2.78 -17.24
CA ARG A 174 6.95 2.68 -16.88
C ARG A 174 6.09 1.90 -17.88
N TYR A 175 6.60 1.67 -19.08
CA TYR A 175 5.87 0.92 -20.12
C TYR A 175 5.84 -0.59 -19.89
N ASN A 176 6.56 -1.10 -18.88
CA ASN A 176 6.45 -2.51 -18.48
C ASN A 176 5.18 -2.72 -17.66
N ASN A 177 4.20 -3.40 -18.24
CA ASN A 177 2.90 -3.68 -17.62
C ASN A 177 2.71 -5.15 -17.22
N LEU A 178 3.70 -6.02 -17.42
CA LEU A 178 3.59 -7.47 -17.16
C LEU A 178 3.08 -7.80 -15.75
N LEU A 179 3.49 -7.05 -14.74
CA LEU A 179 3.00 -7.25 -13.36
C LEU A 179 1.48 -7.17 -13.26
N SER A 180 0.86 -6.24 -14.01
CA SER A 180 -0.58 -6.04 -14.00
C SER A 180 -1.30 -6.95 -15.00
N GLU A 181 -0.73 -7.17 -16.18
CA GLU A 181 -1.29 -8.04 -17.22
C GLU A 181 -1.38 -9.51 -16.76
N MET A 182 -0.41 -9.95 -15.95
CA MET A 182 -0.37 -11.28 -15.37
C MET A 182 -1.02 -11.38 -13.99
N ASN A 183 -1.62 -10.32 -13.48
CA ASN A 183 -2.26 -10.27 -12.15
C ASN A 183 -1.37 -10.74 -10.99
N ILE A 184 -0.05 -10.66 -11.09
CA ILE A 184 0.92 -11.28 -10.16
C ILE A 184 0.64 -10.92 -8.70
N ARG A 185 0.31 -9.67 -8.41
CA ARG A 185 0.06 -9.20 -7.02
C ARG A 185 -1.14 -9.89 -6.39
N THR A 186 -2.21 -10.05 -7.15
CA THR A 186 -3.47 -10.64 -6.71
C THR A 186 -3.41 -12.17 -6.72
N GLU A 187 -2.71 -12.77 -7.67
CA GLU A 187 -2.48 -14.21 -7.70
C GLU A 187 -1.66 -14.71 -6.49
N ILE A 188 -0.60 -13.98 -6.13
CA ILE A 188 0.18 -14.31 -4.92
C ILE A 188 -0.69 -14.13 -3.66
N LEU A 189 -1.51 -13.09 -3.60
CA LEU A 189 -2.43 -12.89 -2.49
C LEU A 189 -3.50 -14.00 -2.45
N GLN A 190 -4.02 -14.46 -3.61
CA GLN A 190 -4.94 -15.60 -3.66
C GLN A 190 -4.30 -16.85 -3.07
N ALA A 191 -3.05 -17.16 -3.42
CA ALA A 191 -2.33 -18.31 -2.85
C ALA A 191 -2.20 -18.23 -1.32
N VAL A 192 -2.09 -17.02 -0.74
CA VAL A 192 -2.11 -16.84 0.71
C VAL A 192 -3.46 -17.25 1.29
N TYR A 193 -4.57 -16.78 0.70
CA TYR A 193 -5.92 -17.18 1.14
C TYR A 193 -6.16 -18.69 0.97
N ASP A 194 -5.76 -19.26 -0.14
CA ASP A 194 -5.90 -20.71 -0.42
C ASP A 194 -5.17 -21.54 0.65
N SER A 195 -4.00 -21.11 1.08
CA SER A 195 -3.23 -21.79 2.14
C SER A 195 -3.93 -21.80 3.50
N ILE A 196 -4.78 -20.81 3.76
CA ILE A 196 -5.54 -20.70 5.02
C ILE A 196 -6.82 -21.55 4.95
N PHE A 197 -7.49 -21.56 3.80
CA PHE A 197 -8.76 -22.28 3.62
C PHE A 197 -8.59 -23.76 3.24
N SER A 198 -7.38 -24.18 2.87
CA SER A 198 -7.08 -25.58 2.56
C SER A 198 -6.71 -26.42 3.79
N LEU A 199 -6.69 -25.79 4.97
CA LEU A 199 -6.47 -26.44 6.29
C LEU A 199 -7.79 -26.73 6.97
#